data_2e18a54e6b97b7d66b0833d4c8e4bc40
#
_entry.id   2e18a54e6b97b7d66b0833d4c8e4bc40
#
_cell.length_a   1.000
_cell.length_b   1.000
_cell.length_c   1.000
_cell.angle_alpha   90.00
_cell.angle_beta   90.00
_cell.angle_gamma   90.00
#
_symmetry.space_group_name_H-M   'P 1'
#
loop_
_entity.id
_entity.type
_entity.pdbx_description
1 polymer ?
#
loop_
_entity_poly.entity_id
_entity_poly.type
_entity_poly.pdbx_seq_one_letter_code
_entity_poly.pdbx_strand_id
1 'polypeptide(L)'
;MVVWIRSLAVFAAILLAFQSAHARDRDGRYANSLLHEWFEQLASKKGRFCSDADGRALSDIDWESHDGHYRVRIDGDWVDVPEDAVVTEPNRAGRTMVWPTWLDGHPQILCFMPGSMT
;
A
#
# COMPACT_ATOMS: atom_id res chain seq x y z
N MET A 1 -38.60 -24.49 18.35
CA MET A 1 -38.46 -23.79 17.06
C MET A 1 -37.89 -22.39 17.17
N VAL A 2 -38.38 -21.58 18.10
CA VAL A 2 -37.91 -20.19 18.28
C VAL A 2 -36.46 -20.12 18.73
N VAL A 3 -35.94 -21.10 19.47
CA VAL A 3 -34.58 -21.17 20.00
C VAL A 3 -33.53 -21.32 18.89
N TRP A 4 -33.85 -22.00 17.80
CA TRP A 4 -32.94 -22.25 16.68
C TRP A 4 -32.63 -20.97 15.88
N ILE A 5 -33.64 -20.12 15.69
CA ILE A 5 -33.48 -18.86 14.93
C ILE A 5 -32.57 -17.87 15.68
N ARG A 6 -32.65 -17.85 17.01
CA ARG A 6 -31.81 -17.00 17.86
C ARG A 6 -30.33 -17.42 17.81
N SER A 7 -30.06 -18.71 17.79
CA SER A 7 -28.70 -19.24 17.71
C SER A 7 -28.04 -18.91 16.37
N LEU A 8 -28.78 -18.98 15.26
CA LEU A 8 -28.27 -18.62 13.95
C LEU A 8 -27.94 -17.12 13.82
N ALA A 9 -28.76 -16.25 14.42
CA ALA A 9 -28.54 -14.81 14.37
C ALA A 9 -27.26 -14.40 15.15
N VAL A 10 -26.99 -15.03 16.29
CA VAL A 10 -25.76 -14.78 17.08
C VAL A 10 -24.51 -15.22 16.30
N PHE A 11 -24.58 -16.36 15.62
CA PHE A 11 -23.47 -16.89 14.83
C PHE A 11 -23.12 -15.97 13.65
N ALA A 12 -24.13 -15.44 12.95
CA ALA A 12 -23.94 -14.49 11.87
C ALA A 12 -23.30 -13.18 12.34
N ALA A 13 -23.65 -12.68 13.52
CA ALA A 13 -23.07 -11.47 14.10
C ALA A 13 -21.57 -11.65 14.43
N ILE A 14 -21.16 -12.82 14.90
CA ILE A 14 -19.75 -13.14 15.19
C ILE A 14 -18.92 -13.16 13.90
N LEU A 15 -19.44 -13.74 12.80
CA LEU A 15 -18.75 -13.77 11.51
C LEU A 15 -18.54 -12.37 10.93
N LEU A 16 -19.50 -11.47 11.06
CA LEU A 16 -19.40 -10.09 10.61
C LEU A 16 -18.34 -9.31 11.41
N ALA A 17 -18.21 -9.55 12.71
CA ALA A 17 -17.20 -8.90 13.53
C ALA A 17 -15.77 -9.31 13.12
N PHE A 18 -15.55 -10.55 12.68
CA PHE A 18 -14.25 -11.01 12.19
C PHE A 18 -13.82 -10.33 10.89
N GLN A 19 -14.74 -9.98 10.01
CA GLN A 19 -14.43 -9.34 8.74
C GLN A 19 -13.95 -7.90 8.89
N SER A 20 -14.31 -7.20 9.95
CA SER A 20 -13.90 -5.82 10.19
C SER A 20 -12.50 -5.67 10.76
N ALA A 21 -11.83 -6.76 11.17
CA ALA A 21 -10.51 -6.73 11.79
C ALA A 21 -9.34 -6.56 10.79
N HIS A 22 -9.58 -6.64 9.48
CA HIS A 22 -8.56 -6.59 8.43
C HIS A 22 -8.72 -5.36 7.53
N ALA A 23 -8.85 -4.16 8.10
CA ALA A 23 -9.14 -2.93 7.36
C ALA A 23 -8.02 -2.51 6.39
N ARG A 24 -6.74 -2.87 6.65
CA ARG A 24 -5.59 -2.53 5.80
C ARG A 24 -5.37 -3.52 4.66
N ASP A 25 -5.71 -4.77 4.87
CA ASP A 25 -5.59 -5.85 3.90
C ASP A 25 -6.92 -6.58 3.83
N ARG A 26 -7.87 -5.99 3.08
CA ARG A 26 -9.27 -6.40 3.05
C ARG A 26 -9.46 -7.87 2.69
N ASP A 27 -8.63 -8.38 1.78
CA ASP A 27 -8.75 -9.75 1.27
C ASP A 27 -7.83 -10.72 1.98
N GLY A 28 -6.94 -10.24 2.85
CA GLY A 28 -5.91 -11.05 3.50
C GLY A 28 -4.89 -11.64 2.53
N ARG A 29 -4.89 -11.20 1.25
CA ARG A 29 -4.03 -11.81 0.22
C ARG A 29 -2.54 -11.56 0.43
N TYR A 30 -2.18 -10.54 1.19
CA TYR A 30 -0.79 -10.21 1.50
C TYR A 30 -0.32 -10.79 2.84
N ALA A 31 -1.24 -11.31 3.68
CA ALA A 31 -0.94 -11.79 5.02
C ALA A 31 0.10 -12.92 5.04
N ASN A 32 0.13 -13.75 4.00
CA ASN A 32 1.08 -14.86 3.87
C ASN A 32 2.26 -14.55 2.94
N SER A 33 2.42 -13.30 2.51
CA SER A 33 3.57 -12.89 1.72
C SER A 33 4.84 -12.96 2.56
N LEU A 34 5.93 -13.46 1.98
CA LEU A 34 7.24 -13.49 2.63
C LEU A 34 7.76 -12.10 2.96
N LEU A 35 7.27 -11.07 2.28
CA LEU A 35 7.68 -9.68 2.48
C LEU A 35 6.68 -8.87 3.30
N HIS A 36 5.59 -9.50 3.78
CA HIS A 36 4.53 -8.78 4.47
C HIS A 36 5.06 -7.99 5.69
N GLU A 37 5.82 -8.62 6.55
CA GLU A 37 6.38 -7.96 7.73
C GLU A 37 7.34 -6.83 7.37
N TRP A 38 8.14 -7.03 6.32
CA TRP A 38 9.03 -6.00 5.84
C TRP A 38 8.25 -4.77 5.35
N PHE A 39 7.20 -4.96 4.55
CA PHE A 39 6.34 -3.88 4.11
C PHE A 39 5.65 -3.15 5.27
N GLU A 40 5.21 -3.89 6.30
CA GLU A 40 4.55 -3.29 7.46
C GLU A 40 5.50 -2.36 8.25
N GLN A 41 6.80 -2.60 8.19
CA GLN A 41 7.80 -1.79 8.85
C GLN A 41 8.46 -0.78 7.91
N LEU A 42 8.24 -0.91 6.61
CA LEU A 42 8.83 -0.03 5.61
C LEU A 42 8.31 1.39 5.80
N ALA A 43 9.24 2.34 5.78
CA ALA A 43 8.91 3.74 5.99
C ALA A 43 9.74 4.63 5.10
N SER A 44 9.16 5.75 4.69
CA SER A 44 9.87 6.93 4.23
C SER A 44 10.07 7.87 5.41
N LYS A 45 10.72 9.02 5.20
CA LYS A 45 10.82 10.05 6.24
C LYS A 45 9.46 10.63 6.64
N LYS A 46 8.43 10.45 5.80
CA LYS A 46 7.05 10.84 6.12
C LYS A 46 6.39 9.91 7.13
N GLY A 47 6.85 8.66 7.24
CA GLY A 47 6.30 7.67 8.17
C GLY A 47 6.09 6.30 7.54
N ARG A 48 5.41 5.42 8.28
CA ARG A 48 5.10 4.05 7.86
C ARG A 48 3.88 3.97 6.95
N PHE A 49 3.99 4.53 5.76
CA PHE A 49 2.91 4.57 4.77
C PHE A 49 3.14 3.62 3.60
N CYS A 50 4.05 2.66 3.74
CA CYS A 50 4.51 1.80 2.65
C CYS A 50 4.02 0.36 2.80
N SER A 51 2.78 0.13 3.27
CA SER A 51 2.24 -1.22 3.43
C SER A 51 2.01 -1.90 2.07
N ASP A 52 2.16 -3.22 2.02
CA ASP A 52 1.99 -3.99 0.78
C ASP A 52 0.58 -3.90 0.20
N ALA A 53 -0.44 -3.75 1.05
CA ALA A 53 -1.83 -3.67 0.62
C ALA A 53 -2.18 -2.34 -0.08
N ASP A 54 -1.50 -1.25 0.27
CA ASP A 54 -1.81 0.09 -0.23
C ASP A 54 -0.90 0.55 -1.36
N GLY A 55 0.15 -0.21 -1.67
CA GLY A 55 1.12 0.14 -2.69
C GLY A 55 0.68 -0.23 -4.10
N ARG A 56 1.20 0.50 -5.08
CA ARG A 56 1.04 0.22 -6.50
C ARG A 56 2.40 -0.07 -7.12
N ALA A 57 2.49 -1.16 -7.88
CA ALA A 57 3.65 -1.40 -8.72
C ALA A 57 3.59 -0.48 -9.95
N LEU A 58 4.73 0.10 -10.32
CA LEU A 58 4.85 0.95 -11.50
C LEU A 58 5.67 0.27 -12.58
N SER A 59 5.19 0.40 -13.83
CA SER A 59 6.00 0.06 -15.01
C SER A 59 7.12 1.07 -15.19
N ASP A 60 8.21 0.70 -15.87
CA ASP A 60 9.34 1.59 -16.10
C ASP A 60 8.97 2.85 -16.89
N ILE A 61 7.90 2.80 -17.68
CA ILE A 61 7.42 3.98 -18.43
C ILE A 61 6.61 4.96 -17.55
N ASP A 62 6.23 4.55 -16.34
CA ASP A 62 5.37 5.32 -15.46
C ASP A 62 6.14 6.01 -14.33
N TRP A 63 7.45 5.97 -14.38
CA TRP A 63 8.30 6.72 -13.46
C TRP A 63 9.60 7.12 -14.15
N GLU A 64 10.19 8.19 -13.66
CA GLU A 64 11.46 8.67 -14.18
C GLU A 64 12.29 9.32 -13.08
N SER A 65 13.60 9.30 -13.28
CA SER A 65 14.57 10.00 -12.43
C SER A 65 15.27 11.06 -13.28
N HIS A 66 15.36 12.27 -12.75
CA HIS A 66 16.04 13.38 -13.41
C HIS A 66 16.74 14.23 -12.36
N ASP A 67 18.06 14.33 -12.46
CA ASP A 67 18.92 15.11 -11.55
C ASP A 67 18.68 14.78 -10.06
N GLY A 68 18.49 13.51 -9.75
CA GLY A 68 18.25 13.05 -8.38
C GLY A 68 16.81 13.23 -7.90
N HIS A 69 15.91 13.70 -8.76
CA HIS A 69 14.50 13.82 -8.47
C HIS A 69 13.70 12.75 -9.18
N TYR A 70 12.63 12.29 -8.54
CA TYR A 70 11.75 11.29 -9.11
C TYR A 70 10.39 11.88 -9.44
N ARG A 71 9.81 11.42 -10.55
CA ARG A 71 8.41 11.67 -10.90
C ARG A 71 7.73 10.35 -11.21
N VAL A 72 6.47 10.26 -10.88
CA VAL A 72 5.64 9.10 -11.12
C VAL A 72 4.37 9.50 -11.87
N ARG A 73 3.86 8.61 -12.70
CA ARG A 73 2.58 8.84 -13.37
C ARG A 73 1.47 8.12 -12.61
N ILE A 74 0.55 8.92 -12.07
CA ILE A 74 -0.61 8.45 -11.30
C ILE A 74 -1.87 8.85 -12.06
N ASP A 75 -2.64 7.85 -12.49
CA ASP A 75 -3.90 8.02 -13.20
C ASP A 75 -3.77 8.99 -14.41
N GLY A 76 -2.64 8.87 -15.14
CA GLY A 76 -2.37 9.64 -16.34
C GLY A 76 -1.61 10.96 -16.12
N ASP A 77 -1.44 11.41 -14.89
CA ASP A 77 -0.76 12.66 -14.57
C ASP A 77 0.60 12.42 -13.94
N TRP A 78 1.60 13.21 -14.35
CA TRP A 78 2.91 13.19 -13.73
C TRP A 78 2.90 13.95 -12.40
N VAL A 79 3.43 13.32 -11.38
CA VAL A 79 3.47 13.84 -10.01
C VAL A 79 4.89 13.79 -9.50
N ASP A 80 5.38 14.91 -8.97
CA ASP A 80 6.70 14.95 -8.35
C ASP A 80 6.69 14.17 -7.03
N VAL A 81 7.76 13.39 -6.82
CA VAL A 81 7.95 12.66 -5.57
C VAL A 81 8.78 13.52 -4.62
N PRO A 82 8.22 13.90 -3.46
CA PRO A 82 9.01 14.62 -2.47
C PRO A 82 10.22 13.79 -1.99
N GLU A 83 11.32 14.44 -1.70
CA GLU A 83 12.55 13.76 -1.24
C GLU A 83 12.30 12.93 0.02
N ASP A 84 11.46 13.44 0.93
CA ASP A 84 11.12 12.75 2.18
C ASP A 84 10.18 11.55 1.99
N ALA A 85 9.61 11.39 0.79
CA ALA A 85 8.82 10.21 0.44
C ALA A 85 9.66 9.04 -0.09
N VAL A 86 10.90 9.28 -0.48
CA VAL A 86 11.76 8.25 -1.08
C VAL A 86 12.27 7.29 0.00
N VAL A 87 12.05 5.99 -0.23
CA VAL A 87 12.62 4.94 0.62
C VAL A 87 14.09 4.78 0.29
N THR A 88 14.94 4.83 1.30
CA THR A 88 16.40 4.77 1.15
C THR A 88 16.99 3.39 1.43
N GLU A 89 16.23 2.49 2.04
CA GLU A 89 16.70 1.11 2.25
C GLU A 89 16.59 0.29 0.95
N PRO A 90 17.33 -0.83 0.85
CA PRO A 90 17.31 -1.66 -0.35
C PRO A 90 15.90 -2.18 -0.68
N ASN A 91 15.56 -2.13 -1.97
CA ASN A 91 14.28 -2.62 -2.48
C ASN A 91 14.27 -4.16 -2.51
N ARG A 92 13.52 -4.77 -1.60
CA ARG A 92 13.37 -6.23 -1.53
C ARG A 92 12.24 -6.75 -2.41
N ALA A 93 11.36 -5.86 -2.90
CA ALA A 93 10.25 -6.26 -3.76
C ALA A 93 10.68 -6.55 -5.20
N GLY A 94 11.84 -6.03 -5.62
CA GLY A 94 12.36 -6.24 -6.98
C GLY A 94 11.64 -5.43 -8.05
N ARG A 95 10.73 -4.54 -7.67
CA ARG A 95 9.96 -3.70 -8.60
C ARG A 95 9.76 -2.32 -7.99
N THR A 96 9.55 -1.34 -8.85
CA THR A 96 9.25 0.02 -8.41
C THR A 96 7.84 0.07 -7.83
N MET A 97 7.69 0.70 -6.67
CA MET A 97 6.40 0.83 -6.00
C MET A 97 6.17 2.25 -5.50
N VAL A 98 4.91 2.66 -5.49
CA VAL A 98 4.48 3.97 -5.02
C VAL A 98 3.24 3.86 -4.14
N TRP A 99 3.14 4.72 -3.15
CA TRP A 99 2.02 4.80 -2.22
C TRP A 99 1.43 6.21 -2.28
N PRO A 100 0.45 6.43 -3.19
CA PRO A 100 -0.22 7.72 -3.28
C PRO A 100 -1.37 7.82 -2.29
N THR A 101 -1.67 9.05 -1.89
CA THR A 101 -2.93 9.42 -1.25
C THR A 101 -3.49 10.65 -1.96
N TRP A 102 -4.73 10.99 -1.71
CA TRP A 102 -5.36 12.14 -2.34
C TRP A 102 -5.75 13.17 -1.30
N LEU A 103 -5.35 14.42 -1.55
CA LEU A 103 -5.70 15.57 -0.74
C LEU A 103 -6.36 16.60 -1.66
N ASP A 104 -7.61 16.95 -1.38
CA ASP A 104 -8.41 17.87 -2.19
C ASP A 104 -8.43 17.49 -3.69
N GLY A 105 -8.52 16.19 -4.00
CA GLY A 105 -8.55 15.66 -5.36
C GLY A 105 -7.19 15.59 -6.05
N HIS A 106 -6.10 15.97 -5.37
CA HIS A 106 -4.74 15.92 -5.91
C HIS A 106 -3.94 14.78 -5.29
N PRO A 107 -3.19 14.00 -6.08
CA PRO A 107 -2.36 12.94 -5.54
C PRO A 107 -1.16 13.51 -4.78
N GLN A 108 -0.88 12.89 -3.64
CA GLN A 108 0.29 13.14 -2.80
C GLN A 108 1.05 11.84 -2.65
N ILE A 109 2.37 11.86 -2.75
CA ILE A 109 3.17 10.65 -2.61
C ILE A 109 3.68 10.57 -1.17
N LEU A 110 3.24 9.54 -0.46
CA LEU A 110 3.67 9.29 0.92
C LEU A 110 4.90 8.40 1.00
N CYS A 111 5.08 7.53 0.00
CA CYS A 111 6.19 6.60 -0.06
C CYS A 111 6.48 6.26 -1.52
N PHE A 112 7.74 6.21 -1.88
CA PHE A 112 8.19 5.78 -3.20
C PHE A 112 9.44 4.93 -3.06
N MET A 113 9.42 3.77 -3.66
CA MET A 113 10.53 2.83 -3.64
C MET A 113 10.98 2.58 -5.08
N PRO A 114 12.11 3.21 -5.50
CA PRO A 114 12.61 3.01 -6.85
C PRO A 114 13.05 1.56 -7.04
N GLY A 115 12.76 1.02 -8.21
CA GLY A 115 13.25 -0.28 -8.61
C GLY A 115 14.71 -0.24 -9.01
N SER A 116 15.30 -1.43 -9.13
CA SER A 116 16.65 -1.57 -9.68
C SER A 116 16.59 -1.31 -11.19
N MET A 117 17.28 -0.26 -11.64
CA MET A 117 17.48 0.01 -13.06
C MET A 117 18.70 -0.75 -13.58
N THR A 118 18.55 -2.03 -13.73
CA THR A 118 19.57 -2.87 -14.37
C THR A 118 19.19 -3.23 -15.78
#